data_bcb152d6dcb4f88d60b584e54fd4d576
#
_entry.id   bcb152d6dcb4f88d60b584e54fd4d576
#
_cell.length_a   1.000
_cell.length_b   1.000
_cell.length_c   1.000
_cell.angle_alpha   90.00
_cell.angle_beta   90.00
_cell.angle_gamma   90.00
#
_symmetry.space_group_name_H-M   'P 1'
#
loop_
_entity.id
_entity.type
_entity.pdbx_description
1 polymer ?
#
loop_
_entity_poly.entity_id
_entity_poly.type
_entity_poly.pdbx_seq_one_letter_code
_entity_poly.pdbx_strand_id
1 'polypeptide(L)'
;SDVYKRQDLAHATGTAFVSAPNKFQALASHEALLFAHGALKALAAGLMKIANDVRWLSSGPRSGLGEISIPENEPGSSMMPGKVNPTQCEAITMLAAQVLGNDVAINIGGASGNFELNVFKPLVIHNFLQSVRLLTDGMASFNEHCAAGIEPNHERIAELVDRSLMLVTALNPHIGYDKAAQIAKKAHKEGLSLKESALALGYVTEAQFAEWVCLLYTSDAADEGLGV
;
A
#
# COMPACT_ATOMS: atom_id res chain seq x y z
N SER A 1 -35.18 -22.48 -26.83
CA SER A 1 -34.76 -22.69 -25.43
C SER A 1 -33.77 -21.64 -24.96
N ASP A 2 -32.85 -21.20 -25.78
CA ASP A 2 -31.80 -20.23 -25.41
C ASP A 2 -32.35 -18.82 -25.14
N VAL A 3 -33.38 -18.41 -25.84
CA VAL A 3 -34.05 -17.12 -25.65
C VAL A 3 -34.73 -17.04 -24.29
N TYR A 4 -35.47 -18.08 -23.91
CA TYR A 4 -36.14 -18.12 -22.60
C TYR A 4 -35.17 -18.10 -21.44
N LYS A 5 -34.09 -18.89 -21.50
CA LYS A 5 -33.06 -18.89 -20.47
C LYS A 5 -32.42 -17.52 -20.26
N ARG A 6 -32.16 -16.78 -21.33
CA ARG A 6 -31.61 -15.42 -21.26
C ARG A 6 -32.61 -14.44 -20.62
N GLN A 7 -33.88 -14.57 -20.98
CA GLN A 7 -34.96 -13.75 -20.42
C GLN A 7 -35.14 -14.01 -18.92
N ASP A 8 -35.15 -15.30 -18.52
CA ASP A 8 -35.29 -15.70 -17.12
C ASP A 8 -34.10 -15.22 -16.29
N LEU A 9 -32.86 -15.37 -16.80
CA LEU A 9 -31.66 -14.87 -16.17
C LEU A 9 -31.66 -13.33 -16.05
N ALA A 10 -32.06 -12.66 -17.13
CA ALA A 10 -32.15 -11.19 -17.12
C ALA A 10 -33.19 -10.71 -16.12
N HIS A 11 -34.33 -11.36 -16.01
CA HIS A 11 -35.37 -11.06 -15.03
C HIS A 11 -34.89 -11.29 -13.58
N ALA A 12 -34.23 -12.43 -13.36
CA ALA A 12 -33.75 -12.81 -12.03
C ALA A 12 -32.61 -11.93 -11.50
N THR A 13 -31.78 -11.38 -12.38
CA THR A 13 -30.56 -10.64 -12.03
C THR A 13 -30.65 -9.14 -12.27
N GLY A 14 -31.65 -8.69 -13.02
CA GLY A 14 -31.74 -7.30 -13.50
C GLY A 14 -30.69 -6.92 -14.56
N THR A 15 -29.95 -7.91 -15.10
CA THR A 15 -28.85 -7.71 -16.05
C THR A 15 -29.23 -8.25 -17.42
N ALA A 16 -28.95 -7.50 -18.47
CA ALA A 16 -29.18 -7.96 -19.84
C ALA A 16 -28.18 -9.06 -20.25
N PHE A 17 -28.68 -10.20 -20.69
CA PHE A 17 -27.87 -11.30 -21.21
C PHE A 17 -28.04 -11.43 -22.72
N VAL A 18 -26.92 -11.59 -23.42
CA VAL A 18 -26.87 -11.87 -24.85
C VAL A 18 -26.07 -13.13 -25.13
N SER A 19 -26.39 -13.83 -26.23
CA SER A 19 -25.57 -14.97 -26.66
C SER A 19 -24.21 -14.49 -27.16
N ALA A 20 -23.15 -15.17 -26.79
CA ALA A 20 -21.82 -14.88 -27.31
C ALA A 20 -21.80 -15.03 -28.84
N PRO A 21 -21.15 -14.10 -29.58
CA PRO A 21 -21.02 -14.20 -31.03
C PRO A 21 -20.31 -15.50 -31.48
N ASN A 22 -19.21 -15.84 -30.78
CA ASN A 22 -18.48 -17.08 -30.96
C ASN A 22 -18.70 -18.00 -29.76
N LYS A 23 -19.52 -19.04 -29.93
CA LYS A 23 -19.83 -19.98 -28.85
C LYS A 23 -18.70 -20.94 -28.53
N PHE A 24 -17.83 -21.25 -29.50
CA PHE A 24 -16.65 -22.08 -29.27
C PHE A 24 -15.67 -21.40 -28.35
N GLN A 25 -15.35 -20.14 -28.63
CA GLN A 25 -14.49 -19.33 -27.76
C GLN A 25 -15.10 -19.19 -26.36
N ALA A 26 -16.40 -18.89 -26.25
CA ALA A 26 -17.06 -18.71 -24.96
C ALA A 26 -17.06 -19.96 -24.07
N LEU A 27 -16.95 -21.16 -24.67
CA LEU A 27 -16.82 -22.42 -23.93
C LEU A 27 -15.36 -22.74 -23.56
N ALA A 28 -14.41 -22.34 -24.40
CA ALA A 28 -13.01 -22.73 -24.29
C ALA A 28 -12.16 -21.69 -23.51
N SER A 29 -12.58 -20.44 -23.48
CA SER A 29 -11.81 -19.38 -22.87
C SER A 29 -12.59 -18.66 -21.76
N HIS A 30 -11.86 -18.06 -20.83
CA HIS A 30 -12.39 -17.32 -19.69
C HIS A 30 -11.66 -16.00 -19.50
N GLU A 31 -11.19 -15.38 -20.58
CA GLU A 31 -10.35 -14.16 -20.53
C GLU A 31 -11.00 -13.02 -19.75
N ALA A 32 -12.32 -12.87 -19.82
CA ALA A 32 -13.03 -11.84 -19.09
C ALA A 32 -12.85 -11.98 -17.56
N LEU A 33 -12.89 -13.22 -17.04
CA LEU A 33 -12.66 -13.50 -15.62
C LEU A 33 -11.19 -13.34 -15.25
N LEU A 34 -10.26 -13.75 -16.11
CA LEU A 34 -8.82 -13.57 -15.90
C LEU A 34 -8.48 -12.08 -15.85
N PHE A 35 -9.00 -11.32 -16.79
CA PHE A 35 -8.77 -9.86 -16.82
C PHE A 35 -9.33 -9.17 -15.59
N ALA A 36 -10.56 -9.47 -15.20
CA ALA A 36 -11.18 -8.92 -14.00
C ALA A 36 -10.42 -9.32 -12.73
N HIS A 37 -9.93 -10.57 -12.63
CA HIS A 37 -9.12 -11.00 -11.50
C HIS A 37 -7.75 -10.31 -11.48
N GLY A 38 -7.18 -9.98 -12.63
CA GLY A 38 -5.96 -9.18 -12.73
C GLY A 38 -6.09 -7.81 -12.03
N ALA A 39 -7.27 -7.19 -12.10
CA ALA A 39 -7.55 -5.96 -11.35
C ALA A 39 -7.61 -6.22 -9.82
N LEU A 40 -8.23 -7.33 -9.40
CA LEU A 40 -8.24 -7.74 -7.98
C LEU A 40 -6.83 -8.03 -7.46
N LYS A 41 -5.98 -8.64 -8.27
CA LYS A 41 -4.56 -8.86 -7.98
C LYS A 41 -3.81 -7.55 -7.76
N ALA A 42 -4.01 -6.56 -8.62
CA ALA A 42 -3.39 -5.25 -8.48
C ALA A 42 -3.84 -4.55 -7.19
N LEU A 43 -5.15 -4.62 -6.86
CA LEU A 43 -5.69 -4.13 -5.60
C LEU A 43 -5.04 -4.83 -4.39
N ALA A 44 -4.94 -6.17 -4.42
CA ALA A 44 -4.32 -6.94 -3.34
C ALA A 44 -2.86 -6.54 -3.12
N ALA A 45 -2.09 -6.32 -4.18
CA ALA A 45 -0.71 -5.85 -4.10
C ALA A 45 -0.61 -4.46 -3.45
N GLY A 46 -1.49 -3.53 -3.82
CA GLY A 46 -1.58 -2.21 -3.20
C GLY A 46 -1.94 -2.26 -1.72
N LEU A 47 -2.93 -3.07 -1.36
CA LEU A 47 -3.34 -3.27 0.03
C LEU A 47 -2.22 -3.89 0.89
N MET A 48 -1.48 -4.85 0.35
CA MET A 48 -0.32 -5.44 1.04
C MET A 48 0.74 -4.37 1.33
N LYS A 49 1.01 -3.49 0.38
CA LYS A 49 1.95 -2.36 0.57
C LYS A 49 1.46 -1.41 1.65
N ILE A 50 0.20 -0.98 1.60
CA ILE A 50 -0.39 -0.09 2.59
C ILE A 50 -0.34 -0.70 4.00
N ALA A 51 -0.76 -1.96 4.14
CA ALA A 51 -0.76 -2.64 5.42
C ALA A 51 0.65 -2.80 6.01
N ASN A 52 1.65 -3.08 5.18
CA ASN A 52 3.04 -3.13 5.63
C ASN A 52 3.57 -1.77 6.07
N ASP A 53 3.25 -0.70 5.35
CA ASP A 53 3.65 0.66 5.76
C ASP A 53 3.04 1.03 7.10
N VAL A 54 1.72 0.85 7.28
CA VAL A 54 1.04 1.10 8.55
C VAL A 54 1.68 0.29 9.68
N ARG A 55 1.97 -0.98 9.43
CA ARG A 55 2.61 -1.87 10.41
C ARG A 55 4.00 -1.37 10.83
N TRP A 56 4.81 -0.92 9.88
CA TRP A 56 6.13 -0.40 10.17
C TRP A 56 6.08 0.95 10.87
N LEU A 57 5.25 1.88 10.39
CA LEU A 57 5.11 3.22 10.97
C LEU A 57 4.58 3.17 12.42
N SER A 58 3.73 2.19 12.75
CA SER A 58 3.21 1.98 14.11
C SER A 58 4.10 1.13 15.01
N SER A 59 5.24 0.66 14.53
CA SER A 59 6.14 -0.22 15.30
C SER A 59 6.75 0.51 16.51
N GLY A 60 6.82 -0.19 17.63
CA GLY A 60 7.37 0.36 18.87
C GLY A 60 6.72 -0.28 20.09
N PRO A 61 6.51 0.48 21.19
CA PRO A 61 6.52 1.97 21.31
C PRO A 61 7.88 2.63 21.44
N ARG A 62 8.91 1.95 21.97
CA ARG A 62 10.22 2.57 22.20
C ARG A 62 11.29 2.12 21.21
N SER A 63 11.17 0.90 20.69
CA SER A 63 12.13 0.27 19.79
C SER A 63 11.49 0.01 18.43
N GLY A 64 11.18 1.07 17.71
CA GLY A 64 10.55 1.04 16.39
C GLY A 64 10.43 2.45 15.82
N LEU A 65 9.73 2.59 14.70
CA LEU A 65 9.50 3.90 14.08
C LEU A 65 8.59 4.77 14.97
N GLY A 66 7.40 4.25 15.30
CA GLY A 66 6.48 4.90 16.22
C GLY A 66 5.94 6.25 15.72
N GLU A 67 5.89 6.45 14.40
CA GLU A 67 5.41 7.70 13.79
C GLU A 67 3.90 7.85 13.84
N ILE A 68 3.18 6.72 13.90
CA ILE A 68 1.73 6.68 14.04
C ILE A 68 1.33 5.72 15.16
N SER A 69 0.14 5.91 15.71
CA SER A 69 -0.57 4.94 16.53
C SER A 69 -1.74 4.35 15.77
N ILE A 70 -2.09 3.10 16.09
CA ILE A 70 -3.24 2.37 15.54
C ILE A 70 -4.13 1.93 16.68
N PRO A 71 -5.44 1.70 16.45
CA PRO A 71 -6.35 1.21 17.46
C PRO A 71 -5.92 -0.13 18.08
N GLU A 72 -6.07 -0.22 19.40
CA GLU A 72 -5.91 -1.47 20.16
C GLU A 72 -7.21 -2.26 20.09
N ASN A 73 -7.30 -3.24 19.20
CA ASN A 73 -8.52 -4.02 18.99
C ASN A 73 -8.63 -5.20 19.95
N GLU A 74 -7.51 -5.66 20.51
CA GLU A 74 -7.45 -6.87 21.32
C GLU A 74 -6.23 -6.87 22.26
N PRO A 75 -6.27 -7.63 23.36
CA PRO A 75 -5.11 -7.81 24.23
C PRO A 75 -3.94 -8.37 23.44
N GLY A 76 -2.83 -7.66 23.40
CA GLY A 76 -1.69 -8.00 22.55
C GLY A 76 -0.97 -9.30 22.94
N SER A 77 -0.99 -9.68 24.22
CA SER A 77 -0.33 -10.90 24.72
C SER A 77 -0.73 -11.17 26.17
N SER A 78 -0.91 -12.44 26.54
CA SER A 78 -1.06 -12.87 27.91
C SER A 78 0.22 -12.72 28.75
N MET A 79 1.39 -12.64 28.09
CA MET A 79 2.71 -12.57 28.74
C MET A 79 3.35 -11.19 28.74
N MET A 80 2.90 -10.28 27.86
CA MET A 80 3.48 -8.95 27.70
C MET A 80 2.40 -7.87 27.80
N PRO A 81 2.17 -7.32 29.01
CA PRO A 81 1.20 -6.24 29.19
C PRO A 81 1.54 -5.01 28.32
N GLY A 82 0.55 -4.41 27.70
CA GLY A 82 0.72 -3.23 26.86
C GLY A 82 1.27 -3.50 25.46
N LYS A 83 1.41 -4.77 25.03
CA LYS A 83 1.75 -5.11 23.65
C LYS A 83 0.54 -4.88 22.76
N VAL A 84 0.70 -4.04 21.74
CA VAL A 84 -0.26 -3.85 20.65
C VAL A 84 0.20 -4.66 19.44
N ASN A 85 -0.67 -5.53 18.92
CA ASN A 85 -0.42 -6.27 17.70
C ASN A 85 -1.10 -5.57 16.51
N PRO A 86 -0.44 -5.44 15.36
CA PRO A 86 -1.04 -4.87 14.15
C PRO A 86 -1.88 -5.92 13.41
N THR A 87 -2.84 -6.55 14.09
CA THR A 87 -3.59 -7.73 13.61
C THR A 87 -4.38 -7.45 12.35
N GLN A 88 -4.92 -6.23 12.18
CA GLN A 88 -5.61 -5.85 10.96
C GLN A 88 -4.63 -5.77 9.77
N CYS A 89 -3.43 -5.25 9.98
CA CYS A 89 -2.39 -5.24 8.96
C CYS A 89 -1.95 -6.67 8.59
N GLU A 90 -1.81 -7.54 9.58
CA GLU A 90 -1.46 -8.95 9.37
C GLU A 90 -2.55 -9.68 8.58
N ALA A 91 -3.82 -9.45 8.91
CA ALA A 91 -4.96 -10.01 8.17
C ALA A 91 -4.94 -9.57 6.70
N ILE A 92 -4.76 -8.28 6.41
CA ILE A 92 -4.67 -7.75 5.04
C ILE A 92 -3.51 -8.41 4.27
N THR A 93 -2.34 -8.54 4.87
CA THR A 93 -1.20 -9.17 4.18
C THR A 93 -1.45 -10.64 3.87
N MET A 94 -2.10 -11.38 4.78
CA MET A 94 -2.46 -12.79 4.56
C MET A 94 -3.51 -12.96 3.47
N LEU A 95 -4.60 -12.16 3.49
CA LEU A 95 -5.61 -12.24 2.44
C LEU A 95 -5.08 -11.81 1.06
N ALA A 96 -4.20 -10.81 1.02
CA ALA A 96 -3.56 -10.41 -0.22
C ALA A 96 -2.70 -11.55 -0.81
N ALA A 97 -1.94 -12.25 0.02
CA ALA A 97 -1.17 -13.43 -0.40
C ALA A 97 -2.10 -14.52 -0.96
N GLN A 98 -3.27 -14.76 -0.34
CA GLN A 98 -4.26 -15.72 -0.84
C GLN A 98 -4.81 -15.29 -2.21
N VAL A 99 -5.14 -14.01 -2.39
CA VAL A 99 -5.64 -13.48 -3.68
C VAL A 99 -4.59 -13.63 -4.78
N LEU A 100 -3.31 -13.38 -4.48
CA LEU A 100 -2.21 -13.62 -5.43
C LEU A 100 -2.09 -15.10 -5.81
N GLY A 101 -2.26 -16.01 -4.86
CA GLY A 101 -2.31 -17.46 -5.11
C GLY A 101 -3.51 -17.85 -5.96
N ASN A 102 -4.67 -17.29 -5.70
CA ASN A 102 -5.87 -17.50 -6.51
C ASN A 102 -5.70 -17.03 -7.97
N ASP A 103 -4.98 -15.94 -8.19
CA ASP A 103 -4.64 -15.45 -9.52
C ASP A 103 -3.87 -16.49 -10.34
N VAL A 104 -2.88 -17.13 -9.72
CA VAL A 104 -2.13 -18.22 -10.37
C VAL A 104 -3.04 -19.37 -10.76
N ALA A 105 -3.92 -19.81 -9.84
CA ALA A 105 -4.87 -20.90 -10.11
C ALA A 105 -5.85 -20.54 -11.24
N ILE A 106 -6.36 -19.30 -11.27
CA ILE A 106 -7.27 -18.79 -12.29
C ILE A 106 -6.57 -18.75 -13.66
N ASN A 107 -5.34 -18.25 -13.72
CA ASN A 107 -4.58 -18.17 -14.98
C ASN A 107 -4.29 -19.57 -15.55
N ILE A 108 -3.87 -20.52 -14.70
CA ILE A 108 -3.68 -21.91 -15.12
C ILE A 108 -5.00 -22.50 -15.62
N GLY A 109 -6.09 -22.31 -14.88
CA GLY A 109 -7.42 -22.77 -15.27
C GLY A 109 -7.87 -22.17 -16.61
N GLY A 110 -7.64 -20.88 -16.83
CA GLY A 110 -7.96 -20.21 -18.09
C GLY A 110 -7.17 -20.75 -19.29
N ALA A 111 -5.90 -21.11 -19.07
CA ALA A 111 -5.02 -21.68 -20.10
C ALA A 111 -5.26 -23.18 -20.39
N SER A 112 -6.10 -23.86 -19.60
CA SER A 112 -6.25 -25.32 -19.64
C SER A 112 -7.41 -25.78 -20.51
N GLY A 113 -7.93 -24.93 -21.39
CA GLY A 113 -8.94 -25.34 -22.40
C GLY A 113 -8.36 -26.31 -23.44
N ASN A 114 -9.16 -27.28 -23.84
CA ASN A 114 -8.82 -28.22 -24.90
C ASN A 114 -9.86 -28.10 -26.02
N PHE A 115 -9.41 -27.64 -27.19
CA PHE A 115 -10.25 -27.36 -28.34
C PHE A 115 -11.40 -26.39 -27.97
N GLU A 116 -12.65 -26.81 -28.04
CA GLU A 116 -13.84 -25.98 -27.81
C GLU A 116 -14.39 -26.05 -26.37
N LEU A 117 -13.66 -26.67 -25.43
CA LEU A 117 -14.15 -26.84 -24.05
C LEU A 117 -13.02 -26.56 -23.01
N ASN A 118 -13.37 -25.81 -22.02
CA ASN A 118 -12.57 -25.66 -20.80
C ASN A 118 -13.38 -26.18 -19.60
N VAL A 119 -12.87 -27.21 -18.93
CA VAL A 119 -13.54 -27.87 -17.80
C VAL A 119 -13.16 -27.20 -16.44
N PHE A 120 -12.26 -26.26 -16.42
CA PHE A 120 -11.76 -25.60 -15.20
C PHE A 120 -12.69 -24.51 -14.63
N LYS A 121 -13.90 -24.38 -15.18
CA LYS A 121 -14.90 -23.39 -14.74
C LYS A 121 -15.13 -23.38 -13.23
N PRO A 122 -15.32 -24.52 -12.55
CA PRO A 122 -15.51 -24.52 -11.09
C PRO A 122 -14.31 -23.96 -10.32
N LEU A 123 -13.09 -24.27 -10.76
CA LEU A 123 -11.87 -23.76 -10.15
C LEU A 123 -11.75 -22.24 -10.34
N VAL A 124 -11.98 -21.76 -11.57
CA VAL A 124 -11.88 -20.33 -11.91
C VAL A 124 -12.89 -19.53 -11.09
N ILE A 125 -14.18 -19.92 -11.10
CA ILE A 125 -15.22 -19.16 -10.41
C ILE A 125 -15.08 -19.23 -8.88
N HIS A 126 -14.67 -20.38 -8.32
CA HIS A 126 -14.44 -20.52 -6.88
C HIS A 126 -13.37 -19.54 -6.40
N ASN A 127 -12.20 -19.55 -7.03
CA ASN A 127 -11.08 -18.68 -6.66
C ASN A 127 -11.40 -17.19 -6.89
N PHE A 128 -12.14 -16.89 -7.99
CA PHE A 128 -12.59 -15.52 -8.26
C PHE A 128 -13.49 -14.99 -7.15
N LEU A 129 -14.55 -15.72 -6.81
CA LEU A 129 -15.50 -15.31 -5.78
C LEU A 129 -14.87 -15.31 -4.37
N GLN A 130 -13.94 -16.22 -4.11
CA GLN A 130 -13.17 -16.17 -2.85
C GLN A 130 -12.35 -14.90 -2.76
N SER A 131 -11.64 -14.52 -3.83
CA SER A 131 -10.86 -13.27 -3.86
C SER A 131 -11.73 -12.03 -3.64
N VAL A 132 -12.90 -11.96 -4.28
CA VAL A 132 -13.85 -10.87 -4.09
C VAL A 132 -14.28 -10.77 -2.63
N ARG A 133 -14.68 -11.88 -2.00
CA ARG A 133 -15.11 -11.91 -0.59
C ARG A 133 -14.00 -11.50 0.35
N LEU A 134 -12.80 -12.09 0.20
CA LEU A 134 -11.65 -11.77 1.05
C LEU A 134 -11.28 -10.29 0.99
N LEU A 135 -11.25 -9.71 -0.22
CA LEU A 135 -10.95 -8.28 -0.37
C LEU A 135 -12.07 -7.40 0.21
N THR A 136 -13.33 -7.73 -0.03
CA THR A 136 -14.46 -6.95 0.47
C THR A 136 -14.46 -6.93 1.99
N ASP A 137 -14.43 -8.10 2.63
CA ASP A 137 -14.50 -8.22 4.09
C ASP A 137 -13.25 -7.66 4.75
N GLY A 138 -12.07 -7.95 4.17
CA GLY A 138 -10.80 -7.46 4.70
C GLY A 138 -10.65 -5.95 4.63
N MET A 139 -11.03 -5.32 3.52
CA MET A 139 -10.98 -3.85 3.40
C MET A 139 -11.96 -3.18 4.36
N ALA A 140 -13.17 -3.71 4.52
CA ALA A 140 -14.14 -3.18 5.46
C ALA A 140 -13.61 -3.25 6.90
N SER A 141 -13.11 -4.42 7.30
CA SER A 141 -12.51 -4.63 8.62
C SER A 141 -11.29 -3.74 8.86
N PHE A 142 -10.38 -3.66 7.90
CA PHE A 142 -9.19 -2.81 8.00
C PHE A 142 -9.54 -1.34 8.13
N ASN A 143 -10.52 -0.87 7.36
CA ASN A 143 -10.97 0.52 7.45
C ASN A 143 -11.56 0.81 8.83
N GLU A 144 -12.49 -0.01 9.30
CA GLU A 144 -13.22 0.21 10.55
C GLU A 144 -12.31 0.08 11.78
N HIS A 145 -11.44 -0.93 11.80
CA HIS A 145 -10.67 -1.30 12.99
C HIS A 145 -9.20 -0.86 12.94
N CYS A 146 -8.74 -0.22 11.88
CA CYS A 146 -7.38 0.28 11.78
C CYS A 146 -7.30 1.67 11.14
N ALA A 147 -7.64 1.79 9.84
CA ALA A 147 -7.34 2.99 9.07
C ALA A 147 -8.03 4.25 9.61
N ALA A 148 -9.32 4.14 10.00
CA ALA A 148 -10.09 5.27 10.53
C ALA A 148 -9.60 5.78 11.89
N GLY A 149 -8.81 4.98 12.61
CA GLY A 149 -8.27 5.31 13.93
C GLY A 149 -6.76 5.54 13.94
N ILE A 150 -6.14 5.74 12.80
CA ILE A 150 -4.71 6.10 12.73
C ILE A 150 -4.53 7.53 13.21
N GLU A 151 -3.62 7.74 14.16
CA GLU A 151 -3.25 9.05 14.68
C GLU A 151 -1.73 9.29 14.52
N PRO A 152 -1.30 10.49 14.09
CA PRO A 152 0.10 10.82 13.98
C PRO A 152 0.72 11.07 15.37
N ASN A 153 1.92 10.56 15.59
CA ASN A 153 2.74 10.90 16.75
C ASN A 153 3.64 12.11 16.40
N HIS A 154 3.10 13.30 16.60
CA HIS A 154 3.76 14.55 16.20
C HIS A 154 5.16 14.73 16.81
N GLU A 155 5.34 14.37 18.10
CA GLU A 155 6.63 14.49 18.75
C GLU A 155 7.68 13.59 18.12
N ARG A 156 7.29 12.32 17.87
CA ARG A 156 8.19 11.35 17.25
C ARG A 156 8.52 11.70 15.81
N ILE A 157 7.54 12.18 15.06
CA ILE A 157 7.75 12.65 13.68
C ILE A 157 8.73 13.83 13.68
N ALA A 158 8.54 14.82 14.55
CA ALA A 158 9.44 15.97 14.65
C ALA A 158 10.87 15.53 15.00
N GLU A 159 11.05 14.63 15.97
CA GLU A 159 12.36 14.07 16.31
C GLU A 159 13.06 13.41 15.12
N LEU A 160 12.33 12.57 14.38
CA LEU A 160 12.89 11.86 13.23
C LEU A 160 13.21 12.79 12.07
N VAL A 161 12.41 13.82 11.87
CA VAL A 161 12.66 14.87 10.88
C VAL A 161 13.92 15.65 11.22
N ASP A 162 14.08 16.09 12.47
CA ASP A 162 15.27 16.82 12.92
C ASP A 162 16.57 16.00 12.76
N ARG A 163 16.47 14.68 12.87
CA ARG A 163 17.59 13.76 12.70
C ARG A 163 17.85 13.37 11.23
N SER A 164 16.95 13.73 10.31
CA SER A 164 17.08 13.37 8.89
C SER A 164 18.16 14.19 8.21
N LEU A 165 19.17 13.51 7.65
CA LEU A 165 20.23 14.18 6.88
C LEU A 165 19.77 14.53 5.45
N MET A 166 18.66 14.01 4.98
CA MET A 166 18.15 14.27 3.63
C MET A 166 17.72 15.73 3.43
N LEU A 167 17.28 16.39 4.50
CA LEU A 167 16.86 17.80 4.46
C LEU A 167 17.98 18.78 4.09
N VAL A 168 19.24 18.33 4.10
CA VAL A 168 20.39 19.14 3.65
C VAL A 168 20.24 19.59 2.19
N THR A 169 19.49 18.86 1.37
CA THR A 169 19.24 19.21 -0.03
C THR A 169 18.54 20.54 -0.19
N ALA A 170 17.69 20.94 0.76
CA ALA A 170 17.03 22.24 0.78
C ALA A 170 18.04 23.43 0.87
N LEU A 171 19.24 23.18 1.35
CA LEU A 171 20.30 24.20 1.41
C LEU A 171 21.05 24.38 0.09
N ASN A 172 20.97 23.41 -0.85
CA ASN A 172 21.73 23.46 -2.10
C ASN A 172 21.52 24.74 -2.93
N PRO A 173 20.29 25.25 -3.12
CA PRO A 173 20.06 26.48 -3.86
C PRO A 173 20.71 27.73 -3.25
N HIS A 174 20.91 27.72 -1.93
CA HIS A 174 21.37 28.88 -1.17
C HIS A 174 22.88 28.90 -0.93
N ILE A 175 23.48 27.76 -0.61
CA ILE A 175 24.90 27.68 -0.24
C ILE A 175 25.75 26.84 -1.19
N GLY A 176 25.11 26.16 -2.17
CA GLY A 176 25.75 25.25 -3.12
C GLY A 176 25.97 23.85 -2.54
N TYR A 177 26.09 22.88 -3.47
CA TYR A 177 26.20 21.44 -3.17
C TYR A 177 27.39 21.11 -2.24
N ASP A 178 28.56 21.69 -2.49
CA ASP A 178 29.78 21.34 -1.73
C ASP A 178 29.67 21.69 -0.23
N LYS A 179 29.11 22.87 0.08
CA LYS A 179 28.89 23.29 1.47
C LYS A 179 27.79 22.46 2.12
N ALA A 180 26.69 22.16 1.44
CA ALA A 180 25.64 21.28 1.92
C ALA A 180 26.18 19.87 2.20
N ALA A 181 27.01 19.33 1.33
CA ALA A 181 27.68 18.04 1.52
C ALA A 181 28.63 18.05 2.75
N GLN A 182 29.32 19.16 3.02
CA GLN A 182 30.15 19.30 4.22
C GLN A 182 29.29 19.29 5.50
N ILE A 183 28.14 19.97 5.50
CA ILE A 183 27.18 19.95 6.62
C ILE A 183 26.71 18.52 6.90
N ALA A 184 26.23 17.81 5.88
CA ALA A 184 25.76 16.42 6.04
C ALA A 184 26.86 15.48 6.53
N LYS A 185 28.08 15.58 5.99
CA LYS A 185 29.22 14.76 6.42
C LYS A 185 29.62 15.03 7.86
N LYS A 186 29.61 16.32 8.29
CA LYS A 186 29.89 16.69 9.67
C LYS A 186 28.81 16.16 10.61
N ALA A 187 27.53 16.37 10.26
CA ALA A 187 26.40 15.90 11.04
C ALA A 187 26.48 14.38 11.26
N HIS A 188 26.71 13.61 10.19
CA HIS A 188 26.84 12.16 10.27
C HIS A 188 28.03 11.71 11.12
N LYS A 189 29.20 12.32 10.92
CA LYS A 189 30.44 11.91 11.61
C LYS A 189 30.42 12.21 13.10
N GLU A 190 29.82 13.33 13.48
CA GLU A 190 29.82 13.84 14.86
C GLU A 190 28.51 13.52 15.61
N GLY A 191 27.53 12.90 14.94
CA GLY A 191 26.21 12.58 15.54
C GLY A 191 25.36 13.81 15.84
N LEU A 192 25.59 14.91 15.12
CA LEU A 192 24.88 16.18 15.27
C LEU A 192 23.68 16.26 14.33
N SER A 193 22.75 17.17 14.62
CA SER A 193 21.72 17.57 13.68
C SER A 193 22.31 18.37 12.50
N LEU A 194 21.56 18.48 11.40
CA LEU A 194 21.95 19.35 10.28
C LEU A 194 22.05 20.81 10.72
N LYS A 195 21.13 21.27 11.58
CA LYS A 195 21.11 22.62 12.12
C LYS A 195 22.39 22.92 12.89
N GLU A 196 22.74 22.09 13.88
CA GLU A 196 23.96 22.23 14.66
C GLU A 196 25.22 22.26 13.81
N SER A 197 25.28 21.36 12.81
CA SER A 197 26.43 21.27 11.92
C SER A 197 26.54 22.47 10.99
N ALA A 198 25.42 23.00 10.47
CA ALA A 198 25.39 24.16 9.60
C ALA A 198 25.81 25.43 10.31
N LEU A 199 25.35 25.62 11.55
CA LEU A 199 25.75 26.75 12.45
C LEU A 199 27.22 26.64 12.84
N ALA A 200 27.69 25.46 13.21
CA ALA A 200 29.10 25.25 13.60
C ALA A 200 30.08 25.50 12.44
N LEU A 201 29.68 25.26 11.19
CA LEU A 201 30.46 25.60 10.01
C LEU A 201 30.33 27.06 9.56
N GLY A 202 29.41 27.81 10.15
CA GLY A 202 29.18 29.22 9.82
C GLY A 202 28.63 29.47 8.41
N TYR A 203 27.98 28.45 7.81
CA TYR A 203 27.47 28.56 6.43
C TYR A 203 26.06 29.17 6.38
N VAL A 204 25.32 29.12 7.46
CA VAL A 204 23.98 29.69 7.60
C VAL A 204 23.78 30.24 9.02
N THR A 205 22.88 31.18 9.14
CA THR A 205 22.39 31.64 10.47
C THR A 205 21.18 30.76 10.88
N GLU A 206 20.78 30.83 12.13
CA GLU A 206 19.62 30.11 12.65
C GLU A 206 18.33 30.49 11.91
N ALA A 207 18.14 31.78 11.62
CA ALA A 207 16.99 32.28 10.87
C ALA A 207 16.98 31.76 9.44
N GLN A 208 18.12 31.77 8.75
CA GLN A 208 18.25 31.22 7.40
C GLN A 208 17.99 29.72 7.37
N PHE A 209 18.50 28.97 8.35
CA PHE A 209 18.25 27.54 8.41
C PHE A 209 16.75 27.23 8.56
N ALA A 210 16.05 27.94 9.46
CA ALA A 210 14.63 27.78 9.70
C ALA A 210 13.77 28.16 8.48
N GLU A 211 14.20 29.17 7.72
CA GLU A 211 13.52 29.61 6.50
C GLU A 211 13.72 28.64 5.34
N TRP A 212 14.95 28.15 5.13
CA TRP A 212 15.32 27.37 3.94
C TRP A 212 15.07 25.86 4.10
N VAL A 213 15.17 25.33 5.32
CA VAL A 213 14.89 23.93 5.63
C VAL A 213 13.44 23.79 6.10
N CYS A 214 12.51 23.91 5.14
CA CYS A 214 11.09 23.76 5.35
C CYS A 214 10.57 22.54 4.58
N LEU A 215 9.87 21.64 5.26
CA LEU A 215 9.32 20.40 4.65
C LEU A 215 8.33 20.67 3.52
N LEU A 216 7.59 21.78 3.58
CA LEU A 216 6.64 22.16 2.53
C LEU A 216 7.35 22.47 1.21
N TYR A 217 8.56 23.00 1.25
CA TYR A 217 9.35 23.31 0.05
C TYR A 217 10.06 22.08 -0.54
N THR A 218 10.38 21.08 0.29
CA THR A 218 11.07 19.86 -0.18
C THR A 218 10.12 18.83 -0.78
N SER A 219 8.84 18.84 -0.42
CA SER A 219 7.82 17.96 -1.01
C SER A 219 7.42 18.43 -2.41
N ASP A 220 7.24 19.74 -2.62
CA ASP A 220 6.90 20.31 -3.93
C ASP A 220 8.01 20.08 -4.98
N ALA A 221 9.29 20.14 -4.58
CA ALA A 221 10.40 19.89 -5.48
C ALA A 221 10.49 18.43 -5.99
N ALA A 222 9.89 17.48 -5.28
CA ALA A 222 9.80 16.09 -5.71
C ALA A 222 8.67 15.85 -6.73
N ASP A 223 7.58 16.62 -6.64
CA ASP A 223 6.43 16.54 -7.54
C ASP A 223 6.67 17.29 -8.86
N GLU A 224 7.43 18.37 -8.86
CA GLU A 224 7.79 19.12 -10.08
C GLU A 224 8.75 18.36 -11.02
N GLY A 225 9.43 17.33 -10.54
CA GLY A 225 10.34 16.48 -11.33
C GLY A 225 9.64 15.40 -12.18
N LEU A 226 8.34 15.20 -12.03
CA LEU A 226 7.55 14.18 -12.74
C LEU A 226 6.63 14.78 -13.83
N GLY A 227 6.90 16.00 -14.25
CA GLY A 227 6.24 16.60 -15.43
C GLY A 227 6.63 15.87 -16.71
N VAL A 228 5.85 14.84 -17.10
CA VAL A 228 5.79 14.27 -18.45
C VAL A 228 4.43 14.57 -19.03
#